data_bfdde5735384ddd200b0a9ef92e19f15
#
_entry.id   bfdde5735384ddd200b0a9ef92e19f15
#
_cell.length_a   1.000
_cell.length_b   1.000
_cell.length_c   1.000
_cell.angle_alpha   90.00
_cell.angle_beta   90.00
_cell.angle_gamma   90.00
#
_symmetry.space_group_name_H-M   'P 1'
#
loop_
_entity.id
_entity.type
_entity.pdbx_description
1 polymer ?
#
loop_
_entity_poly.entity_id
_entity_poly.type
_entity_poly.pdbx_seq_one_letter_code
_entity_poly.pdbx_strand_id
1 'polypeptide(L)'
;AVHQQSSAAELRTTADSAVDAPAVASQPASISKASDGHFWAEANVNGERVRFLVDTGATAVALTAADAERLGFSPKDLDFTYEVTTANGPARAASVKLASVSVAGARIADVDALVIEKGLDTSLLGMTYLGRLSRFEASPSALILRP
;
A
#
# COMPACT_ATOMS: atom_id res chain seq x y z
N ALA A 1 18.75 26.61 10.13
CA ALA A 1 18.91 25.76 9.67
C ALA A 1 19.34 25.82 9.67
N VAL A 2 18.78 25.95 10.07
CA VAL A 2 18.94 25.16 9.64
C VAL A 2 19.01 25.07 9.53
N HIS A 3 18.71 25.53 9.58
CA HIS A 3 18.75 24.63 9.40
C HIS A 3 18.43 24.66 9.12
N GLN A 4 17.84 24.99 9.52
CA GLN A 4 17.73 24.44 9.08
C GLN A 4 17.36 24.28 8.56
N GLN A 5 17.04 24.99 8.64
CA GLN A 5 16.87 24.37 8.22
C GLN A 5 16.54 24.20 7.69
N SER A 6 16.24 25.03 8.01
CA SER A 6 16.11 24.42 7.46
C SER A 6 15.84 24.43 7.08
N SER A 7 15.32 24.74 7.21
CA SER A 7 15.22 24.05 6.75
C SER A 7 15.07 23.93 6.55
N ALA A 8 14.51 24.37 7.07
CA ALA A 8 14.50 23.67 6.73
C ALA A 8 14.61 23.41 6.54
N ALA A 9 14.21 23.67 6.90
CA ALA A 9 14.45 22.89 6.58
C ALA A 9 14.69 22.63 6.50
N GLU A 10 14.23 22.65 6.30
CA GLU A 10 14.56 21.82 6.25
C GLU A 10 14.78 21.32 6.42
N LEU A 11 14.60 21.73 6.93
CA LEU A 11 15.01 20.88 7.00
C LEU A 11 15.28 20.68 7.20
N ARG A 12 15.05 20.65 7.49
CA ARG A 12 15.55 19.92 7.64
C ARG A 12 15.90 19.51 7.72
N THR A 13 15.72 19.88 8.26
CA THR A 13 16.27 19.08 8.26
C THR A 13 16.70 18.89 8.58
N THR A 14 16.58 18.95 9.00
CA THR A 14 17.10 18.27 9.11
C THR A 14 17.44 18.02 9.55
N ALA A 15 17.32 18.10 10.13
CA ALA A 15 17.67 17.39 10.29
C ALA A 15 18.08 17.21 10.67
N ASP A 16 18.20 17.20 10.99
CA ASP A 16 18.63 16.60 11.12
C ASP A 16 19.02 16.21 11.44
N SER A 17 18.88 16.06 11.99
CA SER A 17 19.26 15.34 12.06
C SER A 17 19.54 14.87 12.48
N ALA A 18 19.50 14.60 13.07
CA ALA A 18 19.54 14.02 13.30
C ALA A 18 19.51 13.49 13.73
N VAL A 19 19.38 13.04 13.86
CA VAL A 19 19.00 12.49 14.14
C VAL A 19 18.62 11.83 14.54
N ASP A 20 18.04 11.89 14.78
CA ASP A 20 17.56 10.97 15.40
C ASP A 20 16.50 10.10 14.99
N ALA A 21 16.37 9.19 14.98
CA ALA A 21 15.73 8.12 14.31
C ALA A 21 14.31 7.85 14.76
N PRO A 22 14.00 7.88 16.03
CA PRO A 22 12.61 7.65 16.48
C PRO A 22 11.62 8.65 15.95
N ALA A 23 12.06 9.88 15.71
CA ALA A 23 11.17 10.89 15.16
C ALA A 23 10.69 10.51 13.76
N VAL A 24 11.52 9.82 12.99
CA VAL A 24 11.14 9.36 11.66
C VAL A 24 9.98 8.37 11.74
N ALA A 25 10.02 7.47 12.73
CA ALA A 25 8.98 6.45 12.87
C ALA A 25 7.62 7.04 13.20
N SER A 26 7.57 8.23 13.80
CA SER A 26 6.31 8.87 14.17
C SER A 26 5.73 9.77 13.09
N GLN A 27 6.45 9.98 12.00
CA GLN A 27 5.98 10.85 10.93
C GLN A 27 4.98 10.14 10.03
N PRO A 28 3.96 10.87 9.53
CA PRO A 28 2.99 10.27 8.63
C PRO A 28 3.64 9.95 7.28
N ALA A 29 3.20 8.86 6.68
CA ALA A 29 3.57 8.53 5.32
C ALA A 29 2.73 9.36 4.35
N SER A 30 3.27 9.67 3.19
CA SER A 30 2.58 10.48 2.20
C SER A 30 2.81 9.94 0.80
N ILE A 31 1.75 9.91 0.01
CA ILE A 31 1.80 9.50 -1.39
C ILE A 31 1.28 10.66 -2.22
N SER A 32 2.11 11.12 -3.19
CA SER A 32 1.69 12.19 -4.08
C SER A 32 0.72 11.67 -5.14
N LYS A 33 -0.25 12.52 -5.51
CA LYS A 33 -1.17 12.17 -6.58
C LYS A 33 -0.42 12.15 -7.91
N ALA A 34 -0.62 11.10 -8.69
CA ALA A 34 0.01 10.96 -10.00
C ALA A 34 -0.69 11.82 -11.03
N SER A 35 -0.04 11.99 -12.19
CA SER A 35 -0.57 12.81 -13.28
C SER A 35 -1.90 12.29 -13.83
N ASP A 36 -2.19 11.00 -13.65
CA ASP A 36 -3.46 10.41 -14.08
C ASP A 36 -4.61 10.65 -13.10
N GLY A 37 -4.34 11.37 -12.01
CA GLY A 37 -5.35 11.68 -10.99
C GLY A 37 -5.54 10.60 -9.93
N HIS A 38 -4.76 9.52 -9.99
CA HIS A 38 -4.86 8.43 -9.02
C HIS A 38 -3.67 8.45 -8.07
N PHE A 39 -3.85 7.76 -6.94
CA PHE A 39 -2.74 7.53 -6.01
C PHE A 39 -2.16 6.14 -6.28
N TRP A 40 -0.89 6.12 -6.64
CA TRP A 40 -0.15 4.89 -6.87
C TRP A 40 0.84 4.70 -5.73
N ALA A 41 0.83 3.53 -5.14
CA ALA A 41 1.69 3.22 -4.01
C ALA A 41 2.66 2.11 -4.38
N GLU A 42 3.94 2.32 -4.09
CA GLU A 42 4.90 1.24 -4.14
C GLU A 42 5.04 0.71 -2.73
N ALA A 43 4.58 -0.50 -2.52
CA ALA A 43 4.55 -1.12 -1.21
C ALA A 43 5.62 -2.20 -1.11
N ASN A 44 6.07 -2.43 0.11
CA ASN A 44 6.88 -3.58 0.42
C ASN A 44 5.95 -4.62 1.01
N VAL A 45 5.76 -5.73 0.30
CA VAL A 45 4.86 -6.81 0.71
C VAL A 45 5.71 -8.05 0.92
N ASN A 46 5.79 -8.52 2.15
CA ASN A 46 6.58 -9.71 2.49
C ASN A 46 8.04 -9.59 2.02
N GLY A 47 8.57 -8.37 1.97
CA GLY A 47 9.93 -8.14 1.49
C GLY A 47 10.06 -7.88 0.00
N GLU A 48 8.97 -7.95 -0.76
CA GLU A 48 8.98 -7.72 -2.21
C GLU A 48 8.26 -6.44 -2.55
N ARG A 49 8.71 -5.75 -3.58
CA ARG A 49 8.06 -4.52 -4.00
C ARG A 49 6.88 -4.82 -4.92
N VAL A 50 5.73 -4.25 -4.59
CA VAL A 50 4.52 -4.38 -5.41
C VAL A 50 3.94 -2.99 -5.61
N ARG A 51 3.53 -2.70 -6.84
CA ARG A 51 2.88 -1.43 -7.16
C ARG A 51 1.38 -1.60 -7.08
N PHE A 52 0.75 -0.75 -6.27
CA PHE A 52 -0.69 -0.77 -6.05
C PHE A 52 -1.36 0.51 -6.51
N LEU A 53 -2.57 0.35 -7.01
CA LEU A 53 -3.49 1.48 -7.13
C LEU A 53 -4.26 1.57 -5.81
N VAL A 54 -4.24 2.73 -5.17
CA VAL A 54 -4.99 2.94 -3.92
C VAL A 54 -6.47 3.02 -4.26
N ASP A 55 -7.27 2.12 -3.66
CA ASP A 55 -8.69 2.03 -3.98
C ASP A 55 -9.50 1.80 -2.69
N THR A 56 -10.08 2.90 -2.18
CA THR A 56 -10.90 2.84 -0.97
C THR A 56 -12.21 2.09 -1.20
N GLY A 57 -12.61 1.90 -2.46
CA GLY A 57 -13.78 1.11 -2.80
C GLY A 57 -13.54 -0.39 -2.78
N ALA A 58 -12.28 -0.81 -2.74
CA ALA A 58 -11.95 -2.23 -2.63
C ALA A 58 -11.98 -2.64 -1.16
N THR A 59 -12.73 -3.68 -0.83
CA THR A 59 -12.85 -4.13 0.56
C THR A 59 -11.57 -4.79 1.06
N ALA A 60 -10.78 -5.35 0.17
CA ALA A 60 -9.55 -6.05 0.52
C ALA A 60 -8.42 -5.63 -0.40
N VAL A 61 -7.18 -5.82 0.07
CA VAL A 61 -6.03 -5.78 -0.82
C VAL A 61 -6.24 -6.86 -1.87
N ALA A 62 -6.15 -6.50 -3.13
CA ALA A 62 -6.35 -7.42 -4.23
C ALA A 62 -5.07 -7.52 -5.05
N LEU A 63 -4.60 -8.73 -5.28
CA LEU A 63 -3.39 -8.99 -6.03
C LEU A 63 -3.74 -9.57 -7.39
N THR A 64 -3.02 -9.12 -8.42
CA THR A 64 -3.08 -9.83 -9.69
C THR A 64 -2.39 -11.18 -9.51
N ALA A 65 -2.72 -12.14 -10.38
CA ALA A 65 -2.08 -13.45 -10.33
C ALA A 65 -0.56 -13.32 -10.50
N ALA A 66 -0.11 -12.40 -11.37
CA ALA A 66 1.31 -12.19 -11.60
C ALA A 66 2.01 -11.67 -10.35
N ASP A 67 1.43 -10.69 -9.66
CA ASP A 67 2.01 -10.17 -8.43
C ASP A 67 2.01 -11.22 -7.33
N ALA A 68 0.93 -12.00 -7.21
CA ALA A 68 0.86 -13.08 -6.23
C ALA A 68 1.96 -14.10 -6.46
N GLU A 69 2.22 -14.43 -7.72
CA GLU A 69 3.28 -15.39 -8.06
C GLU A 69 4.65 -14.87 -7.65
N ARG A 70 4.90 -13.58 -7.88
CA ARG A 70 6.16 -12.95 -7.44
C ARG A 70 6.32 -13.00 -5.92
N LEU A 71 5.22 -13.00 -5.19
CA LEU A 71 5.24 -13.07 -3.72
C LEU A 71 5.33 -14.50 -3.20
N GLY A 72 5.35 -15.49 -4.09
CA GLY A 72 5.46 -16.88 -3.70
C GLY A 72 4.13 -17.62 -3.59
N PHE A 73 3.02 -16.98 -3.96
CA PHE A 73 1.71 -17.65 -3.98
C PHE A 73 1.49 -18.24 -5.36
N SER A 74 1.74 -19.54 -5.48
CA SER A 74 1.57 -20.22 -6.76
C SER A 74 0.08 -20.42 -7.06
N PRO A 75 -0.42 -19.98 -8.23
CA PRO A 75 -1.85 -20.10 -8.53
C PRO A 75 -2.38 -21.54 -8.43
N LYS A 76 -1.57 -22.53 -8.74
CA LYS A 76 -2.02 -23.92 -8.66
C LYS A 76 -2.22 -24.41 -7.23
N ASP A 77 -1.64 -23.70 -6.24
CA ASP A 77 -1.77 -24.05 -4.83
C ASP A 77 -2.87 -23.25 -4.14
N LEU A 78 -3.56 -22.39 -4.87
CA LEU A 78 -4.59 -21.53 -4.31
C LEU A 78 -5.98 -22.05 -4.63
N ASP A 79 -6.92 -21.81 -3.68
CA ASP A 79 -8.31 -22.20 -3.81
C ASP A 79 -9.11 -20.98 -4.22
N PHE A 80 -9.43 -20.87 -5.51
CA PHE A 80 -10.20 -19.75 -6.04
C PHE A 80 -11.70 -19.99 -5.84
N THR A 81 -12.13 -19.97 -4.57
CA THR A 81 -13.50 -20.31 -4.20
C THR A 81 -14.37 -19.09 -3.93
N TYR A 82 -13.78 -17.90 -3.82
CA TYR A 82 -14.53 -16.67 -3.61
C TYR A 82 -14.92 -16.06 -4.94
N GLU A 83 -16.13 -15.50 -5.00
CA GLU A 83 -16.56 -14.72 -6.16
C GLU A 83 -16.51 -13.25 -5.82
N VAL A 84 -15.89 -12.45 -6.68
CA VAL A 84 -15.77 -11.01 -6.50
C VAL A 84 -16.17 -10.31 -7.79
N THR A 85 -16.49 -9.04 -7.69
CA THR A 85 -16.78 -8.21 -8.86
C THR A 85 -15.59 -7.26 -9.07
N THR A 86 -15.02 -7.29 -10.27
CA THR A 86 -13.97 -6.37 -10.67
C THR A 86 -14.52 -5.39 -11.69
N ALA A 87 -13.73 -4.39 -12.06
CA ALA A 87 -14.11 -3.46 -13.12
C ALA A 87 -14.36 -4.18 -14.44
N ASN A 88 -13.75 -5.35 -14.63
CA ASN A 88 -13.91 -6.16 -15.85
C ASN A 88 -14.95 -7.25 -15.70
N GLY A 89 -15.77 -7.20 -14.63
CA GLY A 89 -16.85 -8.17 -14.40
C GLY A 89 -16.54 -9.15 -13.28
N PRO A 90 -17.35 -10.19 -13.14
CA PRO A 90 -17.15 -11.19 -12.08
C PRO A 90 -15.83 -11.92 -12.25
N ALA A 91 -15.20 -12.27 -11.12
CA ALA A 91 -13.94 -12.99 -11.11
C ALA A 91 -13.91 -13.92 -9.90
N ARG A 92 -13.01 -14.89 -9.95
CA ARG A 92 -12.79 -15.80 -8.82
C ARG A 92 -11.54 -15.37 -8.09
N ALA A 93 -11.56 -15.57 -6.79
CA ALA A 93 -10.47 -15.10 -5.93
C ALA A 93 -10.12 -16.16 -4.89
N ALA A 94 -8.87 -16.12 -4.46
CA ALA A 94 -8.37 -16.94 -3.36
C ALA A 94 -7.92 -16.04 -2.23
N SER A 95 -8.21 -16.45 -1.01
CA SER A 95 -7.79 -15.69 0.18
C SER A 95 -6.38 -16.07 0.57
N VAL A 96 -5.55 -15.06 0.80
CA VAL A 96 -4.19 -15.25 1.32
C VAL A 96 -3.95 -14.25 2.44
N LYS A 97 -2.94 -14.51 3.25
CA LYS A 97 -2.52 -13.60 4.30
C LYS A 97 -1.12 -13.10 4.00
N LEU A 98 -0.97 -11.78 4.00
CA LEU A 98 0.32 -11.15 3.81
C LEU A 98 0.94 -10.88 5.17
N ALA A 99 2.18 -11.29 5.36
CA ALA A 99 2.85 -11.11 6.65
C ALA A 99 3.01 -9.63 6.97
N SER A 100 3.29 -8.81 5.97
CA SER A 100 3.36 -7.36 6.17
C SER A 100 3.14 -6.63 4.86
N VAL A 101 2.55 -5.44 4.97
CA VAL A 101 2.43 -4.48 3.88
C VAL A 101 2.91 -3.15 4.42
N SER A 102 3.90 -2.56 3.77
CA SER A 102 4.45 -1.28 4.19
C SER A 102 4.42 -0.31 3.01
N VAL A 103 3.79 0.83 3.22
CA VAL A 103 3.68 1.89 2.20
C VAL A 103 4.27 3.15 2.80
N ALA A 104 5.37 3.65 2.22
CA ALA A 104 6.03 4.87 2.68
C ALA A 104 6.32 4.84 4.19
N GLY A 105 6.61 3.66 4.74
CA GLY A 105 6.90 3.50 6.16
C GLY A 105 5.70 3.16 7.02
N ALA A 106 4.48 3.22 6.50
CA ALA A 106 3.28 2.82 7.24
C ALA A 106 3.11 1.31 7.12
N ARG A 107 3.59 0.57 8.11
CA ARG A 107 3.64 -0.89 8.08
C ARG A 107 2.48 -1.49 8.87
N ILE A 108 1.76 -2.41 8.23
CA ILE A 108 0.69 -3.20 8.86
C ILE A 108 1.04 -4.67 8.69
N ALA A 109 0.96 -5.42 9.78
CA ALA A 109 1.23 -6.86 9.77
C ALA A 109 -0.07 -7.65 9.58
N ASP A 110 0.05 -8.86 9.07
CA ASP A 110 -1.07 -9.80 8.94
C ASP A 110 -2.24 -9.21 8.18
N VAL A 111 -2.00 -8.85 6.93
CA VAL A 111 -3.00 -8.22 6.08
C VAL A 111 -3.69 -9.28 5.23
N ASP A 112 -5.02 -9.35 5.33
CA ASP A 112 -5.80 -10.24 4.48
C ASP A 112 -5.86 -9.70 3.07
N ALA A 113 -5.67 -10.57 2.09
CA ALA A 113 -5.67 -10.18 0.68
C ALA A 113 -6.37 -11.24 -0.15
N LEU A 114 -6.81 -10.83 -1.32
CA LEU A 114 -7.40 -11.74 -2.31
C LEU A 114 -6.51 -11.77 -3.53
N VAL A 115 -6.24 -12.97 -4.03
CA VAL A 115 -5.59 -13.14 -5.33
C VAL A 115 -6.69 -13.33 -6.35
N ILE A 116 -6.74 -12.47 -7.34
CA ILE A 116 -7.77 -12.50 -8.37
C ILE A 116 -7.26 -13.36 -9.51
N GLU A 117 -8.03 -14.39 -9.87
CA GLU A 117 -7.60 -15.37 -10.87
C GLU A 117 -7.35 -14.70 -12.23
N LYS A 118 -8.28 -13.89 -12.69
CA LYS A 118 -8.16 -13.10 -13.92
C LYS A 118 -9.14 -11.93 -13.89
N GLY A 119 -8.89 -10.96 -14.76
CA GLY A 119 -9.76 -9.80 -14.87
C GLY A 119 -9.30 -8.60 -14.07
N LEU A 120 -8.16 -8.69 -13.40
CA LEU A 120 -7.58 -7.58 -12.68
C LEU A 120 -6.25 -7.20 -13.34
N ASP A 121 -6.15 -5.96 -13.79
CA ASP A 121 -4.96 -5.49 -14.52
C ASP A 121 -3.87 -4.95 -13.59
N THR A 122 -4.26 -4.51 -12.40
CA THR A 122 -3.38 -3.86 -11.45
C THR A 122 -3.80 -4.25 -10.05
N SER A 123 -2.83 -4.55 -9.20
CA SER A 123 -3.11 -4.84 -7.78
C SER A 123 -3.68 -3.61 -7.10
N LEU A 124 -4.62 -3.82 -6.18
CA LEU A 124 -5.34 -2.75 -5.49
C LEU A 124 -5.01 -2.75 -4.01
N LEU A 125 -4.73 -1.56 -3.47
CA LEU A 125 -4.52 -1.38 -2.04
C LEU A 125 -5.86 -1.02 -1.42
N GLY A 126 -6.53 -2.02 -0.87
CA GLY A 126 -7.89 -1.88 -0.37
C GLY A 126 -7.96 -1.73 1.14
N MET A 127 -9.18 -1.87 1.66
CA MET A 127 -9.48 -1.52 3.05
C MET A 127 -8.91 -2.50 4.09
N THR A 128 -8.53 -3.72 3.71
CA THR A 128 -7.85 -4.60 4.68
C THR A 128 -6.49 -4.04 5.12
N TYR A 129 -5.91 -3.14 4.30
CA TYR A 129 -4.73 -2.38 4.71
C TYR A 129 -5.14 -0.99 5.19
N LEU A 130 -5.83 -0.23 4.33
CA LEU A 130 -6.15 1.18 4.63
C LEU A 130 -6.99 1.33 5.88
N GLY A 131 -7.94 0.41 6.10
CA GLY A 131 -8.81 0.46 7.26
C GLY A 131 -8.14 0.12 8.58
N ARG A 132 -6.95 -0.46 8.53
CA ARG A 132 -6.18 -0.76 9.74
C ARG A 132 -5.23 0.36 10.12
N LEU A 133 -5.07 1.35 9.27
CA LEU A 133 -4.33 2.56 9.63
C LEU A 133 -5.12 3.34 10.67
N SER A 134 -4.43 4.03 11.58
CA SER A 134 -5.12 4.89 12.55
C SER A 134 -5.82 6.03 11.81
N ARG A 135 -5.28 6.45 10.68
CA ARG A 135 -5.86 7.51 9.88
C ARG A 135 -5.31 7.50 8.46
N PHE A 136 -6.18 7.80 7.49
CA PHE A 136 -5.71 8.16 6.15
C PHE A 136 -6.57 9.31 5.64
N GLU A 137 -5.93 10.25 4.92
CA GLU A 137 -6.60 11.45 4.43
C GLU A 137 -6.14 11.75 3.02
N ALA A 138 -7.09 12.05 2.14
CA ALA A 138 -6.79 12.43 0.77
C ALA A 138 -6.96 13.95 0.63
N SER A 139 -5.99 14.57 -0.01
CA SER A 139 -6.08 15.97 -0.45
C SER A 139 -5.99 15.99 -1.97
N PRO A 140 -6.17 17.15 -2.61
CA PRO A 140 -6.04 17.22 -4.06
C PRO A 140 -4.66 16.78 -4.60
N SER A 141 -3.62 16.81 -3.77
CA SER A 141 -2.27 16.52 -4.22
C SER A 141 -1.61 15.32 -3.55
N ALA A 142 -2.17 14.83 -2.43
CA ALA A 142 -1.49 13.77 -1.68
C ALA A 142 -2.45 12.94 -0.86
N LEU A 143 -2.02 11.74 -0.54
CA LEU A 143 -2.69 10.85 0.41
C LEU A 143 -1.77 10.68 1.62
N ILE A 144 -2.29 10.98 2.80
CA ILE A 144 -1.53 10.90 4.06
C ILE A 144 -1.96 9.65 4.80
N LEU A 145 -0.98 8.85 5.22
CA LEU A 145 -1.22 7.58 5.92
C LEU A 145 -0.60 7.66 7.32
N ARG A 146 -1.36 7.21 8.33
CA ARG A 146 -0.85 7.10 9.70
C ARG A 146 -1.06 5.67 10.19
N PRO A 147 0.02 4.98 10.48
CA PRO A 147 -0.07 3.59 10.97
C PRO A 147 -0.77 3.48 12.31
#